data_d8e309bae3e3cc6a3b99b89eb254b9ca
#
_entry.id   d8e309bae3e3cc6a3b99b89eb254b9ca
#
_cell.length_a   1.000
_cell.length_b   1.000
_cell.length_c   1.000
_cell.angle_alpha   90.00
_cell.angle_beta   90.00
_cell.angle_gamma   90.00
#
_symmetry.space_group_name_H-M   'P 1'
#
loop_
_entity.id
_entity.type
_entity.pdbx_description
1 polymer ?
#
loop_
_entity_poly.entity_id
_entity_poly.type
_entity_poly.pdbx_seq_one_letter_code
_entity_poly.pdbx_strand_id
1 'polypeptide(L)'
;MAPDLKRGGVAQEDYHKRILIVGEGVNTEPSYFEKFRIPGVKVVAVGLGEATRKLVKDVEGVRAEEERKQGKPFDEVWVAFDKDSFKDFEQAIKEARDKGYGVAYSNQAIEYWFILHFNDHQGSAMARSTYAKNLNTLLEPYGLSYDPDSKEVGEDLFNLMYTRLQTAFDRACRILTEKNQRGCPTEESVTTIQNLIKAITGLTTTEEKRAQAQKEESMRKAGL
;
A
#
# COMPACT_ATOMS: atom_id res chain seq x y z
N MET A 1 -7.37 46.73 -29.96
CA MET A 1 -6.35 46.20 -29.04
C MET A 1 -7.04 45.18 -28.16
N ALA A 2 -6.88 43.89 -28.45
CA ALA A 2 -7.48 42.82 -27.64
C ALA A 2 -6.57 42.54 -26.43
N PRO A 3 -7.11 42.27 -25.22
CA PRO A 3 -6.28 41.93 -24.08
C PRO A 3 -5.70 40.54 -24.20
N ASP A 4 -4.40 40.46 -23.98
CA ASP A 4 -3.59 39.25 -23.99
C ASP A 4 -4.01 38.37 -22.78
N LEU A 5 -4.74 37.29 -23.07
CA LEU A 5 -5.09 36.28 -22.05
C LEU A 5 -3.83 35.49 -21.72
N LYS A 6 -3.12 35.90 -20.65
CA LYS A 6 -2.08 35.07 -20.02
C LYS A 6 -2.66 33.70 -19.74
N ARG A 7 -2.16 32.71 -20.46
CA ARG A 7 -2.38 31.27 -20.11
C ARG A 7 -1.98 31.08 -18.65
N GLY A 8 -2.96 30.88 -17.79
CA GLY A 8 -2.73 30.48 -16.42
C GLY A 8 -1.89 29.20 -16.42
N GLY A 9 -0.66 29.29 -15.97
CA GLY A 9 0.14 28.12 -15.70
C GLY A 9 -0.62 27.25 -14.70
N VAL A 10 -0.75 25.97 -14.98
CA VAL A 10 -1.23 24.97 -14.00
C VAL A 10 -0.37 25.16 -12.77
N ALA A 11 -0.97 25.51 -11.64
CA ALA A 11 -0.26 25.65 -10.38
C ALA A 11 0.50 24.35 -10.15
N GLN A 12 1.83 24.43 -10.09
CA GLN A 12 2.67 23.27 -9.84
C GLN A 12 2.37 22.88 -8.40
N GLU A 13 1.64 21.75 -8.21
CA GLU A 13 1.34 21.25 -6.88
C GLU A 13 2.67 20.99 -6.17
N ASP A 14 2.87 21.66 -5.05
CA ASP A 14 4.10 21.59 -4.27
C ASP A 14 4.01 20.39 -3.32
N TYR A 15 4.36 19.21 -3.84
CA TYR A 15 4.43 17.99 -3.06
C TYR A 15 5.68 18.04 -2.17
N HIS A 16 5.47 17.90 -0.87
CA HIS A 16 6.56 17.78 0.11
C HIS A 16 7.08 16.34 0.24
N LYS A 17 6.35 15.35 -0.31
CA LYS A 17 6.74 13.94 -0.32
C LYS A 17 6.36 13.28 -1.63
N ARG A 18 7.29 12.55 -2.22
CA ARG A 18 7.12 11.82 -3.47
C ARG A 18 7.48 10.35 -3.24
N ILE A 19 6.56 9.45 -3.50
CA ILE A 19 6.71 8.01 -3.28
C ILE A 19 6.60 7.31 -4.62
N LEU A 20 7.63 6.54 -4.98
CA LEU A 20 7.58 5.59 -6.08
C LEU A 20 7.25 4.20 -5.53
N ILE A 21 6.30 3.54 -6.14
CA ILE A 21 5.93 2.15 -5.84
C ILE A 21 6.18 1.34 -7.11
N VAL A 22 7.02 0.32 -7.01
CA VAL A 22 7.25 -0.62 -8.10
C VAL A 22 6.62 -1.95 -7.71
N GLY A 23 5.54 -2.30 -8.42
CA GLY A 23 4.70 -3.47 -8.15
C GLY A 23 5.01 -4.64 -9.06
N GLU A 24 4.75 -5.86 -8.58
CA GLU A 24 4.80 -7.07 -9.37
C GLU A 24 3.63 -7.12 -10.35
N GLY A 25 2.41 -6.82 -9.90
CA GLY A 25 1.22 -6.79 -10.74
C GLY A 25 1.18 -5.57 -11.66
N VAL A 26 0.85 -5.81 -12.93
CA VAL A 26 0.75 -4.73 -13.92
C VAL A 26 -0.43 -3.79 -13.62
N ASN A 27 -1.52 -4.32 -13.09
CA ASN A 27 -2.78 -3.59 -12.92
C ASN A 27 -3.14 -3.31 -11.45
N THR A 28 -3.06 -4.31 -10.58
CA THR A 28 -3.65 -4.22 -9.22
C THR A 28 -3.00 -3.14 -8.37
N GLU A 29 -1.67 -3.19 -8.21
CA GLU A 29 -0.94 -2.23 -7.40
C GLU A 29 -1.07 -0.80 -7.95
N PRO A 30 -0.81 -0.54 -9.26
CA PRO A 30 -1.00 0.80 -9.81
C PRO A 30 -2.42 1.30 -9.64
N SER A 31 -3.44 0.50 -10.00
CA SER A 31 -4.85 0.92 -9.93
C SER A 31 -5.33 1.20 -8.50
N TYR A 32 -4.71 0.59 -7.50
CA TYR A 32 -5.02 0.82 -6.10
C TYR A 32 -4.24 2.01 -5.52
N PHE A 33 -2.91 2.00 -5.60
CA PHE A 33 -2.08 3.01 -4.92
C PHE A 33 -2.17 4.40 -5.56
N GLU A 34 -2.34 4.51 -6.87
CA GLU A 34 -2.48 5.81 -7.54
C GLU A 34 -3.79 6.55 -7.21
N LYS A 35 -4.76 5.87 -6.59
CA LYS A 35 -6.00 6.52 -6.14
C LYS A 35 -5.85 7.29 -4.83
N PHE A 36 -4.76 7.10 -4.09
CA PHE A 36 -4.52 7.88 -2.88
C PHE A 36 -4.25 9.34 -3.22
N ARG A 37 -5.14 10.23 -2.76
CA ARG A 37 -5.06 11.68 -2.93
C ARG A 37 -4.82 12.34 -1.57
N ILE A 38 -3.57 12.26 -1.10
CA ILE A 38 -3.17 12.83 0.18
C ILE A 38 -2.53 14.21 -0.07
N PRO A 39 -3.01 15.28 0.57
CA PRO A 39 -2.42 16.61 0.39
C PRO A 39 -0.91 16.60 0.63
N GLY A 40 -0.16 17.14 -0.33
CA GLY A 40 1.29 17.21 -0.27
C GLY A 40 2.04 15.90 -0.52
N VAL A 41 1.35 14.78 -0.82
CA VAL A 41 1.99 13.50 -1.15
C VAL A 41 1.69 13.12 -2.59
N LYS A 42 2.75 12.91 -3.38
CA LYS A 42 2.65 12.36 -4.74
C LYS A 42 2.99 10.87 -4.71
N VAL A 43 2.04 10.06 -5.13
CA VAL A 43 2.25 8.62 -5.37
C VAL A 43 2.38 8.39 -6.87
N VAL A 44 3.38 7.62 -7.27
CA VAL A 44 3.56 7.07 -8.62
C VAL A 44 3.71 5.56 -8.47
N ALA A 45 2.86 4.79 -9.13
CA ALA A 45 2.92 3.34 -9.05
C ALA A 45 3.13 2.74 -10.45
N VAL A 46 4.11 1.85 -10.57
CA VAL A 46 4.49 1.19 -11.82
C VAL A 46 4.45 -0.32 -11.61
N GLY A 47 3.67 -1.02 -12.42
CA GLY A 47 3.61 -2.48 -12.40
C GLY A 47 4.49 -3.07 -13.50
N LEU A 48 5.37 -4.02 -13.17
CA LEU A 48 6.32 -4.59 -14.12
C LEU A 48 5.85 -5.91 -14.74
N GLY A 49 4.97 -6.64 -14.11
CA GLY A 49 4.59 -8.00 -14.54
C GLY A 49 5.74 -9.01 -14.42
N GLU A 50 6.64 -8.78 -13.49
CA GLU A 50 7.89 -9.53 -13.37
C GLU A 50 8.00 -10.20 -12.00
N ALA A 51 8.67 -11.37 -11.98
CA ALA A 51 8.92 -12.09 -10.74
C ALA A 51 9.72 -11.26 -9.73
N THR A 52 9.43 -11.45 -8.45
CA THR A 52 9.88 -10.69 -7.28
C THR A 52 11.36 -10.28 -7.30
N ARG A 53 12.28 -11.20 -7.60
CA ARG A 53 13.72 -10.90 -7.58
C ARG A 53 14.18 -10.06 -8.78
N LYS A 54 13.56 -10.27 -9.95
CA LYS A 54 13.85 -9.46 -11.15
C LYS A 54 13.34 -8.05 -10.93
N LEU A 55 12.12 -7.92 -10.36
CA LEU A 55 11.55 -6.63 -9.98
C LEU A 55 12.55 -5.81 -9.14
N VAL A 56 13.11 -6.37 -8.05
CA VAL A 56 14.06 -5.66 -7.18
C VAL A 56 15.33 -5.19 -7.91
N LYS A 57 15.75 -5.92 -8.95
CA LYS A 57 16.91 -5.51 -9.78
C LYS A 57 16.56 -4.32 -10.69
N ASP A 58 15.35 -4.30 -11.21
CA ASP A 58 14.94 -3.33 -12.22
C ASP A 58 14.43 -1.99 -11.62
N VAL A 59 14.22 -1.94 -10.29
CA VAL A 59 13.72 -0.74 -9.57
C VAL A 59 14.52 0.53 -9.89
N GLU A 60 15.85 0.46 -9.93
CA GLU A 60 16.67 1.65 -10.22
C GLU A 60 16.46 2.19 -11.64
N GLY A 61 16.27 1.29 -12.60
CA GLY A 61 15.93 1.69 -13.97
C GLY A 61 14.56 2.39 -14.04
N VAL A 62 13.56 1.82 -13.36
CA VAL A 62 12.21 2.41 -13.26
C VAL A 62 12.27 3.76 -12.56
N ARG A 63 13.00 3.84 -11.43
CA ARG A 63 13.19 5.09 -10.68
C ARG A 63 13.79 6.18 -11.55
N ALA A 64 14.91 5.89 -12.22
CA ALA A 64 15.58 6.85 -13.08
C ALA A 64 14.69 7.34 -14.24
N GLU A 65 13.90 6.44 -14.83
CA GLU A 65 12.95 6.79 -15.88
C GLU A 65 11.83 7.70 -15.35
N GLU A 66 11.22 7.35 -14.22
CA GLU A 66 10.13 8.13 -13.64
C GLU A 66 10.62 9.49 -13.09
N GLU A 67 11.80 9.56 -12.48
CA GLU A 67 12.42 10.83 -12.08
C GLU A 67 12.67 11.74 -13.28
N ARG A 68 13.12 11.17 -14.41
CA ARG A 68 13.30 11.91 -15.66
C ARG A 68 11.98 12.43 -16.22
N LYS A 69 10.90 11.61 -16.19
CA LYS A 69 9.56 12.02 -16.65
C LYS A 69 8.96 13.11 -15.76
N GLN A 70 9.16 12.98 -14.45
CA GLN A 70 8.57 13.88 -13.45
C GLN A 70 9.42 15.15 -13.21
N GLY A 71 10.68 15.16 -13.64
CA GLY A 71 11.62 16.26 -13.41
C GLY A 71 12.02 16.48 -11.94
N LYS A 72 11.71 15.54 -11.04
CA LYS A 72 11.99 15.60 -9.60
C LYS A 72 12.32 14.21 -9.06
N PRO A 73 13.20 14.09 -8.04
CA PRO A 73 13.50 12.81 -7.38
C PRO A 73 12.32 12.31 -6.54
N PHE A 74 12.37 11.03 -6.20
CA PHE A 74 11.50 10.43 -5.19
C PHE A 74 12.19 10.41 -3.83
N ASP A 75 11.43 10.74 -2.78
CA ASP A 75 11.90 10.71 -1.40
C ASP A 75 11.92 9.28 -0.84
N GLU A 76 10.96 8.47 -1.28
CA GLU A 76 10.87 7.06 -0.92
C GLU A 76 10.60 6.20 -2.15
N VAL A 77 11.23 5.04 -2.16
CA VAL A 77 11.00 3.98 -3.16
C VAL A 77 10.54 2.73 -2.43
N TRP A 78 9.44 2.17 -2.87
CA TRP A 78 8.83 0.97 -2.32
C TRP A 78 8.72 -0.10 -3.39
N VAL A 79 8.94 -1.35 -3.00
CA VAL A 79 8.61 -2.52 -3.81
C VAL A 79 7.39 -3.21 -3.23
N ALA A 80 6.45 -3.58 -4.11
CA ALA A 80 5.23 -4.28 -3.74
C ALA A 80 5.14 -5.59 -4.51
N PHE A 81 5.03 -6.72 -3.81
CA PHE A 81 4.99 -8.03 -4.44
C PHE A 81 4.25 -9.06 -3.58
N ASP A 82 3.78 -10.10 -4.26
CA ASP A 82 3.09 -11.21 -3.64
C ASP A 82 4.08 -12.31 -3.25
N LYS A 83 3.84 -12.96 -2.11
CA LYS A 83 4.55 -14.19 -1.78
C LYS A 83 3.87 -15.37 -2.49
N ASP A 84 4.20 -15.55 -3.73
CA ASP A 84 3.90 -16.78 -4.45
C ASP A 84 4.80 -17.93 -3.99
N SER A 85 4.79 -19.04 -4.72
CA SER A 85 5.65 -20.21 -4.48
C SER A 85 7.15 -19.95 -4.75
N PHE A 86 7.58 -18.70 -4.86
CA PHE A 86 8.98 -18.33 -5.13
C PHE A 86 9.89 -18.59 -3.93
N LYS A 87 10.90 -19.43 -4.15
CA LYS A 87 11.91 -19.77 -3.14
C LYS A 87 12.80 -18.58 -2.74
N ASP A 88 12.85 -17.55 -3.57
CA ASP A 88 13.75 -16.39 -3.42
C ASP A 88 13.08 -15.20 -2.70
N PHE A 89 11.88 -15.38 -2.13
CA PHE A 89 11.10 -14.30 -1.52
C PHE A 89 11.84 -13.58 -0.39
N GLU A 90 12.39 -14.33 0.56
CA GLU A 90 13.11 -13.73 1.71
C GLU A 90 14.40 -13.03 1.25
N GLN A 91 15.07 -13.59 0.23
CA GLN A 91 16.23 -12.97 -0.36
C GLN A 91 15.86 -11.65 -1.07
N ALA A 92 14.74 -11.61 -1.78
CA ALA A 92 14.28 -10.39 -2.43
C ALA A 92 13.93 -9.29 -1.41
N ILE A 93 13.30 -9.65 -0.28
CA ILE A 93 13.06 -8.72 0.84
C ILE A 93 14.40 -8.14 1.34
N LYS A 94 15.40 -9.01 1.56
CA LYS A 94 16.70 -8.58 2.03
C LYS A 94 17.39 -7.66 1.02
N GLU A 95 17.45 -8.05 -0.26
CA GLU A 95 18.05 -7.26 -1.34
C GLU A 95 17.39 -5.87 -1.48
N ALA A 96 16.04 -5.81 -1.36
CA ALA A 96 15.32 -4.54 -1.42
C ALA A 96 15.67 -3.63 -0.22
N ARG A 97 15.69 -4.19 0.99
CA ARG A 97 16.05 -3.43 2.21
C ARG A 97 17.51 -2.97 2.20
N ASP A 98 18.45 -3.81 1.73
CA ASP A 98 19.86 -3.46 1.61
C ASP A 98 20.08 -2.28 0.64
N LYS A 99 19.18 -2.10 -0.34
CA LYS A 99 19.14 -0.95 -1.24
C LYS A 99 18.42 0.28 -0.67
N GLY A 100 17.86 0.18 0.55
CA GLY A 100 17.10 1.25 1.18
C GLY A 100 15.65 1.38 0.71
N TYR A 101 15.12 0.37 0.03
CA TYR A 101 13.71 0.38 -0.39
C TYR A 101 12.78 -0.06 0.74
N GLY A 102 11.62 0.56 0.81
CA GLY A 102 10.50 0.02 1.56
C GLY A 102 9.98 -1.26 0.91
N VAL A 103 9.50 -2.19 1.73
CA VAL A 103 8.98 -3.48 1.23
C VAL A 103 7.55 -3.67 1.70
N ALA A 104 6.66 -3.81 0.73
CA ALA A 104 5.25 -4.12 0.93
C ALA A 104 4.95 -5.45 0.27
N TYR A 105 4.62 -6.47 1.06
CA TYR A 105 4.24 -7.77 0.53
C TYR A 105 2.92 -8.25 1.11
N SER A 106 2.24 -9.11 0.35
CA SER A 106 1.16 -9.93 0.86
C SER A 106 1.52 -11.40 0.67
N ASN A 107 1.32 -12.23 1.70
CA ASN A 107 1.44 -13.66 1.51
C ASN A 107 0.29 -14.11 0.63
N GLN A 108 0.66 -14.76 -0.46
CA GLN A 108 -0.12 -15.23 -1.58
C GLN A 108 -0.65 -14.14 -2.53
N ALA A 109 -1.29 -13.05 -2.08
CA ALA A 109 -1.78 -12.00 -2.98
C ALA A 109 -2.27 -10.73 -2.25
N ILE A 110 -2.22 -9.58 -2.94
CA ILE A 110 -2.68 -8.28 -2.43
C ILE A 110 -4.17 -8.29 -2.05
N GLU A 111 -4.98 -9.17 -2.63
CA GLU A 111 -6.40 -9.34 -2.27
C GLU A 111 -6.59 -9.67 -0.79
N TYR A 112 -5.59 -10.26 -0.12
CA TYR A 112 -5.64 -10.43 1.32
C TYR A 112 -5.74 -9.08 2.06
N TRP A 113 -5.00 -8.07 1.61
CA TRP A 113 -5.14 -6.70 2.12
C TRP A 113 -6.55 -6.16 1.90
N PHE A 114 -7.15 -6.40 0.73
CA PHE A 114 -8.52 -5.95 0.44
C PHE A 114 -9.55 -6.63 1.35
N ILE A 115 -9.41 -7.92 1.62
CA ILE A 115 -10.27 -8.68 2.55
C ILE A 115 -10.24 -8.07 3.95
N LEU A 116 -9.09 -7.60 4.43
CA LEU A 116 -8.96 -7.01 5.76
C LEU A 116 -9.80 -5.74 5.97
N HIS A 117 -10.26 -5.08 4.90
CA HIS A 117 -11.20 -3.95 5.02
C HIS A 117 -12.59 -4.39 5.51
N PHE A 118 -12.99 -5.62 5.24
CA PHE A 118 -14.33 -6.13 5.45
C PHE A 118 -14.41 -7.23 6.52
N ASN A 119 -13.37 -8.04 6.65
CA ASN A 119 -13.33 -9.21 7.50
C ASN A 119 -12.12 -9.17 8.45
N ASP A 120 -12.34 -9.45 9.74
CA ASP A 120 -11.26 -9.70 10.69
C ASP A 120 -10.84 -11.16 10.59
N HIS A 121 -9.99 -11.44 9.60
CA HIS A 121 -9.56 -12.80 9.26
C HIS A 121 -8.63 -13.43 10.32
N GLN A 122 -8.04 -12.65 11.20
CA GLN A 122 -7.15 -13.07 12.29
C GLN A 122 -5.92 -13.89 11.86
N GLY A 123 -5.51 -13.77 10.59
CA GLY A 123 -4.31 -14.40 10.06
C GLY A 123 -4.40 -15.93 9.91
N SER A 124 -5.61 -16.51 9.85
CA SER A 124 -5.81 -17.94 9.57
C SER A 124 -5.37 -18.27 8.14
N ALA A 125 -4.89 -19.50 7.91
CA ALA A 125 -4.51 -19.94 6.56
C ALA A 125 -5.70 -19.87 5.59
N MET A 126 -5.46 -19.33 4.38
CA MET A 126 -6.46 -19.24 3.33
C MET A 126 -5.78 -19.45 1.96
N ALA A 127 -6.28 -20.35 1.15
CA ALA A 127 -5.73 -20.61 -0.16
C ALA A 127 -5.94 -19.42 -1.12
N ARG A 128 -4.92 -19.04 -1.89
CA ARG A 128 -4.98 -17.95 -2.87
C ARG A 128 -6.18 -18.04 -3.82
N SER A 129 -6.49 -19.27 -4.28
CA SER A 129 -7.62 -19.53 -5.18
C SER A 129 -8.98 -19.12 -4.62
N THR A 130 -9.08 -18.90 -3.30
CA THR A 130 -10.34 -18.49 -2.64
C THR A 130 -10.43 -16.99 -2.38
N TYR A 131 -9.35 -16.23 -2.58
CA TYR A 131 -9.29 -14.80 -2.23
C TYR A 131 -10.32 -13.98 -3.00
N ALA A 132 -10.34 -14.06 -4.33
CA ALA A 132 -11.29 -13.31 -5.14
C ALA A 132 -12.75 -13.67 -4.82
N LYS A 133 -13.03 -14.97 -4.61
CA LYS A 133 -14.36 -15.44 -4.22
C LYS A 133 -14.77 -14.87 -2.86
N ASN A 134 -13.88 -14.95 -1.87
CA ASN A 134 -14.16 -14.43 -0.52
C ASN A 134 -14.34 -12.91 -0.56
N LEU A 135 -13.49 -12.19 -1.30
CA LEU A 135 -13.63 -10.76 -1.47
C LEU A 135 -14.98 -10.41 -2.11
N ASN A 136 -15.37 -11.09 -3.19
CA ASN A 136 -16.66 -10.85 -3.84
C ASN A 136 -17.86 -11.13 -2.92
N THR A 137 -17.81 -12.19 -2.10
CA THR A 137 -18.83 -12.43 -1.08
C THR A 137 -18.95 -11.27 -0.08
N LEU A 138 -17.81 -10.66 0.30
CA LEU A 138 -17.80 -9.50 1.21
C LEU A 138 -18.27 -8.21 0.53
N LEU A 139 -18.15 -8.11 -0.80
CA LEU A 139 -18.56 -6.96 -1.59
C LEU A 139 -20.05 -7.02 -2.01
N GLU A 140 -20.65 -8.20 -2.05
CA GLU A 140 -22.04 -8.42 -2.48
C GLU A 140 -23.06 -7.48 -1.78
N PRO A 141 -22.99 -7.27 -0.45
CA PRO A 141 -23.94 -6.36 0.23
C PRO A 141 -23.84 -4.90 -0.23
N TYR A 142 -22.78 -4.53 -0.93
CA TYR A 142 -22.56 -3.17 -1.45
C TYR A 142 -22.84 -3.06 -2.95
N GLY A 143 -23.26 -4.16 -3.59
CA GLY A 143 -23.48 -4.20 -5.04
C GLY A 143 -22.21 -4.06 -5.86
N LEU A 144 -21.05 -4.40 -5.30
CA LEU A 144 -19.74 -4.30 -5.93
C LEU A 144 -19.14 -5.69 -6.15
N SER A 145 -18.20 -5.76 -7.07
CA SER A 145 -17.40 -6.95 -7.33
C SER A 145 -15.97 -6.59 -7.70
N TYR A 146 -15.06 -7.53 -7.46
CA TYR A 146 -13.68 -7.50 -7.91
C TYR A 146 -13.49 -8.55 -8.99
N ASP A 147 -12.97 -8.15 -10.14
CA ASP A 147 -12.68 -9.04 -11.26
C ASP A 147 -11.22 -9.54 -11.15
N PRO A 148 -11.01 -10.85 -10.88
CA PRO A 148 -9.67 -11.41 -10.75
C PRO A 148 -8.90 -11.50 -12.08
N ASP A 149 -9.56 -11.31 -13.22
CA ASP A 149 -8.93 -11.37 -14.55
C ASP A 149 -8.38 -9.98 -14.93
N SER A 150 -9.17 -8.92 -14.79
CA SER A 150 -8.69 -7.54 -15.02
C SER A 150 -7.73 -7.08 -13.93
N LYS A 151 -7.97 -7.53 -12.69
CA LYS A 151 -7.21 -7.15 -11.48
C LYS A 151 -7.14 -5.64 -11.26
N GLU A 152 -8.12 -4.90 -11.75
CA GLU A 152 -8.22 -3.46 -11.55
C GLU A 152 -9.08 -3.13 -10.33
N VAL A 153 -8.63 -2.16 -9.55
CA VAL A 153 -9.42 -1.59 -8.45
C VAL A 153 -10.16 -0.37 -9.00
N GLY A 154 -11.46 -0.55 -9.27
CA GLY A 154 -12.34 0.53 -9.69
C GLY A 154 -12.52 1.60 -8.61
N GLU A 155 -13.05 2.77 -9.01
CA GLU A 155 -13.21 3.93 -8.11
C GLU A 155 -14.15 3.63 -6.94
N ASP A 156 -15.30 3.01 -7.20
CA ASP A 156 -16.29 2.70 -6.16
C ASP A 156 -15.74 1.70 -5.13
N LEU A 157 -15.01 0.67 -5.60
CA LEU A 157 -14.35 -0.30 -4.72
C LEU A 157 -13.26 0.38 -3.87
N PHE A 158 -12.45 1.23 -4.48
CA PHE A 158 -11.44 1.99 -3.75
C PHE A 158 -12.09 2.87 -2.68
N ASN A 159 -13.11 3.65 -3.03
CA ASN A 159 -13.80 4.54 -2.10
C ASN A 159 -14.42 3.77 -0.93
N LEU A 160 -15.03 2.61 -1.19
CA LEU A 160 -15.56 1.74 -0.14
C LEU A 160 -14.46 1.23 0.78
N MET A 161 -13.32 0.77 0.25
CA MET A 161 -12.16 0.36 1.04
C MET A 161 -11.56 1.54 1.81
N TYR A 162 -11.46 2.72 1.20
CA TYR A 162 -10.89 3.89 1.84
C TYR A 162 -11.66 4.31 3.11
N THR A 163 -12.98 4.18 3.12
CA THR A 163 -13.78 4.42 4.35
C THR A 163 -13.47 3.45 5.48
N ARG A 164 -12.84 2.30 5.19
CA ARG A 164 -12.47 1.22 6.13
C ARG A 164 -10.95 1.10 6.32
N LEU A 165 -10.19 2.04 5.78
CA LEU A 165 -8.75 1.96 5.73
C LEU A 165 -8.13 1.80 7.13
N GLN A 166 -8.61 2.56 8.12
CA GLN A 166 -8.15 2.44 9.51
C GLN A 166 -8.39 1.03 10.07
N THR A 167 -9.56 0.45 9.79
CA THR A 167 -9.89 -0.91 10.24
C THR A 167 -8.95 -1.96 9.64
N ALA A 168 -8.70 -1.88 8.33
CA ALA A 168 -7.77 -2.78 7.66
C ALA A 168 -6.33 -2.61 8.19
N PHE A 169 -5.93 -1.36 8.41
CA PHE A 169 -4.62 -1.01 8.96
C PHE A 169 -4.41 -1.64 10.35
N ASP A 170 -5.36 -1.46 11.27
CA ASP A 170 -5.29 -2.00 12.63
C ASP A 170 -5.24 -3.54 12.63
N ARG A 171 -6.06 -4.19 11.79
CA ARG A 171 -6.07 -5.65 11.62
C ARG A 171 -4.74 -6.16 11.10
N ALA A 172 -4.19 -5.55 10.05
CA ALA A 172 -2.92 -5.96 9.48
C ALA A 172 -1.75 -5.77 10.46
N CYS A 173 -1.71 -4.65 11.19
CA CYS A 173 -0.71 -4.41 12.23
C CYS A 173 -0.77 -5.45 13.34
N ARG A 174 -1.96 -5.79 13.83
CA ARG A 174 -2.17 -6.81 14.86
C ARG A 174 -1.69 -8.18 14.37
N ILE A 175 -2.15 -8.61 13.18
CA ILE A 175 -1.77 -9.91 12.62
C ILE A 175 -0.26 -10.01 12.42
N LEU A 176 0.37 -8.99 11.86
CA LEU A 176 1.83 -8.97 11.66
C LEU A 176 2.58 -9.03 13.00
N THR A 177 2.11 -8.31 14.02
CA THR A 177 2.70 -8.34 15.37
C THR A 177 2.64 -9.73 15.97
N GLU A 178 1.48 -10.39 15.92
CA GLU A 178 1.30 -11.76 16.43
C GLU A 178 2.20 -12.76 15.68
N LYS A 179 2.30 -12.65 14.36
CA LYS A 179 3.18 -13.51 13.54
C LYS A 179 4.65 -13.26 13.81
N ASN A 180 5.07 -12.02 14.00
CA ASN A 180 6.45 -11.68 14.40
C ASN A 180 6.81 -12.30 15.76
N GLN A 181 5.90 -12.23 16.75
CA GLN A 181 6.11 -12.84 18.07
C GLN A 181 6.27 -14.36 18.00
N ARG A 182 5.64 -15.00 17.02
CA ARG A 182 5.78 -16.45 16.76
C ARG A 182 6.99 -16.80 15.89
N GLY A 183 7.76 -15.80 15.41
CA GLY A 183 8.90 -16.01 14.53
C GLY A 183 8.53 -16.39 13.08
N CYS A 184 7.31 -16.10 12.64
CA CYS A 184 6.79 -16.47 11.32
C CYS A 184 6.17 -15.29 10.54
N PRO A 185 6.90 -14.18 10.35
CA PRO A 185 6.33 -12.95 9.73
C PRO A 185 5.94 -13.11 8.26
N THR A 186 6.35 -14.19 7.63
CA THR A 186 6.08 -14.45 6.20
C THR A 186 5.15 -15.64 5.98
N GLU A 187 4.44 -16.11 7.01
CA GLU A 187 3.44 -17.16 6.88
C GLU A 187 2.20 -16.73 6.08
N GLU A 188 1.34 -17.69 5.77
CA GLU A 188 0.05 -17.42 5.11
C GLU A 188 -0.77 -16.40 5.88
N SER A 189 -1.54 -15.63 5.14
CA SER A 189 -2.44 -14.60 5.66
C SER A 189 -1.71 -13.53 6.49
N VAL A 190 -0.59 -13.06 5.97
CA VAL A 190 0.14 -11.88 6.45
C VAL A 190 0.32 -10.89 5.30
N THR A 191 0.22 -9.62 5.63
CA THR A 191 0.58 -8.54 4.69
C THR A 191 1.43 -7.50 5.41
N THR A 192 2.26 -6.78 4.66
CA THR A 192 2.97 -5.58 5.11
C THR A 192 2.56 -4.34 4.30
N ILE A 193 1.51 -4.45 3.52
CA ILE A 193 0.93 -3.32 2.75
C ILE A 193 0.60 -2.14 3.68
N GLN A 194 0.17 -2.39 4.92
CA GLN A 194 -0.09 -1.33 5.91
C GLN A 194 1.14 -0.45 6.18
N ASN A 195 2.37 -0.94 6.02
CA ASN A 195 3.57 -0.12 6.18
C ASN A 195 3.68 0.91 5.05
N LEU A 196 3.37 0.51 3.81
CA LEU A 196 3.29 1.41 2.67
C LEU A 196 2.13 2.40 2.82
N ILE A 197 0.97 1.94 3.29
CA ILE A 197 -0.17 2.81 3.61
C ILE A 197 0.23 3.85 4.66
N LYS A 198 0.96 3.45 5.71
CA LYS A 198 1.51 4.40 6.70
C LYS A 198 2.43 5.44 6.05
N ALA A 199 3.28 5.02 5.14
CA ALA A 199 4.18 5.93 4.41
C ALA A 199 3.41 6.95 3.55
N ILE A 200 2.33 6.53 2.91
CA ILE A 200 1.48 7.38 2.06
C ILE A 200 0.62 8.33 2.90
N THR A 201 -0.03 7.82 3.95
CA THR A 201 -1.14 8.51 4.65
C THR A 201 -0.77 9.08 6.01
N GLY A 202 0.34 8.64 6.61
CA GLY A 202 0.69 8.94 7.99
C GLY A 202 -0.17 8.21 9.04
N LEU A 203 -0.97 7.22 8.64
CA LEU A 203 -1.81 6.46 9.58
C LEU A 203 -0.98 5.81 10.69
N THR A 204 -1.55 5.85 11.90
CA THR A 204 -1.10 5.08 13.07
C THR A 204 -2.24 4.20 13.56
N THR A 205 -1.94 3.20 14.38
CA THR A 205 -3.00 2.34 14.91
C THR A 205 -3.96 3.10 15.82
N THR A 206 -5.17 2.59 15.96
CA THR A 206 -6.15 3.14 16.90
C THR A 206 -5.64 3.13 18.34
N GLU A 207 -4.83 2.11 18.68
CA GLU A 207 -4.17 2.02 20.00
C GLU A 207 -3.12 3.12 20.19
N GLU A 208 -2.24 3.34 19.21
CA GLU A 208 -1.25 4.44 19.23
C GLU A 208 -1.93 5.80 19.37
N LYS A 209 -3.02 6.05 18.63
CA LYS A 209 -3.81 7.30 18.73
C LYS A 209 -4.39 7.51 20.13
N ARG A 210 -4.93 6.45 20.74
CA ARG A 210 -5.47 6.52 22.11
C ARG A 210 -4.38 6.79 23.14
N ALA A 211 -3.23 6.10 23.02
CA ALA A 211 -2.09 6.33 23.91
C ALA A 211 -1.57 7.77 23.80
N GLN A 212 -1.47 8.30 22.59
CA GLN A 212 -1.06 9.68 22.36
C GLN A 212 -2.04 10.68 22.98
N ALA A 213 -3.33 10.49 22.77
CA ALA A 213 -4.37 11.37 23.35
C ALA A 213 -4.37 11.34 24.89
N GLN A 214 -4.18 10.18 25.51
CA GLN A 214 -4.06 10.05 26.96
C GLN A 214 -2.82 10.79 27.50
N LYS A 215 -1.69 10.69 26.79
CA LYS A 215 -0.47 11.40 27.14
C LYS A 215 -0.66 12.93 27.10
N GLU A 216 -1.25 13.44 26.01
CA GLU A 216 -1.54 14.86 25.84
C GLU A 216 -2.50 15.39 26.92
N GLU A 217 -3.54 14.62 27.26
CA GLU A 217 -4.46 14.97 28.35
C GLU A 217 -3.75 15.01 29.71
N SER A 218 -2.85 14.04 29.97
CA SER A 218 -2.07 14.00 31.20
C SER A 218 -1.12 15.19 31.32
N MET A 219 -0.44 15.57 30.23
CA MET A 219 0.43 16.76 30.18
C MET A 219 -0.36 18.04 30.41
N ARG A 220 -1.52 18.18 29.77
CA ARG A 220 -2.40 19.34 29.99
C ARG A 220 -2.87 19.45 31.44
N LYS A 221 -3.18 18.32 32.11
CA LYS A 221 -3.56 18.31 33.55
C LYS A 221 -2.39 18.65 34.46
N ALA A 222 -1.15 18.33 34.04
CA ALA A 222 0.08 18.67 34.77
C ALA A 222 0.57 20.10 34.53
N GLY A 223 -0.10 20.89 33.68
CA GLY A 223 0.29 22.27 33.38
C GLY A 223 1.51 22.37 32.45
N LEU A 224 1.81 21.32 31.68
CA LEU A 224 2.91 21.21 30.70
C LEU A 224 2.38 21.36 29.28
#